data_d9df9e264939518ff95eb3dd505b0fe6
#
_entry.id   d9df9e264939518ff95eb3dd505b0fe6
#
_cell.length_a   1.000
_cell.length_b   1.000
_cell.length_c   1.000
_cell.angle_alpha   90.00
_cell.angle_beta   90.00
_cell.angle_gamma   90.00
#
_symmetry.space_group_name_H-M   'P 1'
#
loop_
_entity.id
_entity.type
_entity.pdbx_description
1 polymer ?
#
loop_
_entity_poly.entity_id
_entity_poly.type
_entity_poly.pdbx_seq_one_letter_code
_entity_poly.pdbx_strand_id
1 'polypeptide(L)'
;MKLNTQLPVRQAILDRKTYEPPGEGRGDKMRLDFNENTAGCSSAVRRALGKLTPQLLSMYPEYDRSTRRLSRHFKVKPDQLLLTNGGDDALRMFFDAFVDAGTEAVIVEPTFPMYRYWGEVAGAKINSLPYGPSFEFPTDAVLQSLKTNPRVLFICNPNNPTGTLVEKSVIETILRAAPRTAVVIDEAYVEFSGVTVAPWIDKYPQLFVARTFSKAAGLASLRLGAILAHTDSLTILRRATAPFPVNLAALVAAEAAVAEAKTMQRYVKTVLRLRPWFEKELHKLGFKTYPTAGNFVLVDFGEAGADLITTMTKHKIILRDRRDIAPGHIRVSIGTQKEMQRLLQLIQLFLKKRRRGQK
;
A
#
# COMPACT_ATOMS: atom_id res chain seq x y z
N MET A 1 26.63 -9.24 8.49
CA MET A 1 27.68 -10.05 7.81
C MET A 1 28.35 -9.11 6.80
N LYS A 2 29.67 -8.90 6.90
CA LYS A 2 30.40 -8.13 5.87
C LYS A 2 30.43 -8.97 4.60
N LEU A 3 29.95 -8.41 3.49
CA LEU A 3 30.05 -9.05 2.18
C LEU A 3 31.54 -9.08 1.80
N ASN A 4 32.05 -10.27 1.51
CA ASN A 4 33.42 -10.42 1.00
C ASN A 4 33.37 -10.36 -0.54
N THR A 5 33.42 -9.15 -1.09
CA THR A 5 33.40 -8.93 -2.54
C THR A 5 34.39 -7.84 -2.93
N GLN A 6 35.05 -8.03 -4.08
CA GLN A 6 35.89 -7.02 -4.73
C GLN A 6 35.13 -6.23 -5.82
N LEU A 7 33.82 -6.51 -5.98
CA LEU A 7 32.98 -5.79 -6.96
C LEU A 7 32.80 -4.33 -6.54
N PRO A 8 32.77 -3.39 -7.47
CA PRO A 8 32.55 -1.97 -7.21
C PRO A 8 31.07 -1.71 -6.90
N VAL A 9 30.64 -2.12 -5.71
CA VAL A 9 29.24 -1.97 -5.25
C VAL A 9 29.02 -0.56 -4.69
N ARG A 10 27.88 0.05 -5.02
CA ARG A 10 27.48 1.35 -4.46
C ARG A 10 27.39 1.25 -2.94
N GLN A 11 27.92 2.27 -2.21
CA GLN A 11 27.90 2.30 -0.75
C GLN A 11 26.49 2.17 -0.20
N ALA A 12 25.52 2.87 -0.79
CA ALA A 12 24.09 2.78 -0.43
C ALA A 12 23.52 1.34 -0.45
N ILE A 13 24.11 0.43 -1.21
CA ILE A 13 23.71 -0.98 -1.25
C ILE A 13 24.43 -1.80 -0.20
N LEU A 14 25.73 -1.51 0.03
CA LEU A 14 26.54 -2.20 1.04
C LEU A 14 26.03 -1.97 2.46
N ASP A 15 25.52 -0.77 2.74
CA ASP A 15 25.04 -0.37 4.07
C ASP A 15 23.66 -0.95 4.42
N ARG A 16 23.01 -1.62 3.48
CA ARG A 16 21.65 -2.11 3.64
C ARG A 16 21.58 -3.56 4.13
N LYS A 17 20.56 -3.81 4.92
CA LYS A 17 20.07 -5.17 5.16
C LYS A 17 19.12 -5.59 4.05
N THR A 18 19.19 -6.84 3.64
CA THR A 18 18.23 -7.43 2.71
C THR A 18 16.82 -7.31 3.30
N TYR A 19 15.86 -6.85 2.49
CA TYR A 19 14.45 -6.92 2.88
C TYR A 19 13.97 -8.37 2.82
N GLU A 20 13.61 -8.91 3.96
CA GLU A 20 13.06 -10.26 4.05
C GLU A 20 11.52 -10.18 4.07
N PRO A 21 10.85 -10.54 2.97
CA PRO A 21 9.39 -10.67 3.01
C PRO A 21 9.02 -11.83 3.94
N PRO A 22 7.83 -11.81 4.55
CA PRO A 22 7.35 -12.96 5.32
C PRO A 22 7.40 -14.23 4.48
N GLY A 23 7.98 -15.28 5.06
CA GLY A 23 8.41 -16.49 4.39
C GLY A 23 7.32 -17.27 3.64
N GLU A 24 7.73 -18.35 2.99
CA GLU A 24 6.90 -19.29 2.25
C GLU A 24 5.92 -20.07 3.16
N GLY A 25 5.11 -20.96 2.59
CA GLY A 25 4.15 -21.78 3.33
C GLY A 25 2.90 -21.03 3.76
N ARG A 26 2.46 -20.06 2.96
CA ARG A 26 1.27 -19.23 3.23
C ARG A 26 -0.01 -19.73 2.56
N GLY A 27 0.11 -20.66 1.61
CA GLY A 27 -0.99 -21.10 0.73
C GLY A 27 -2.16 -21.76 1.44
N ASP A 28 -1.88 -22.49 2.53
CA ASP A 28 -2.86 -23.22 3.34
C ASP A 28 -3.34 -22.44 4.58
N LYS A 29 -2.98 -21.17 4.70
CA LYS A 29 -3.25 -20.31 5.87
C LYS A 29 -4.25 -19.22 5.56
N MET A 30 -4.99 -18.78 6.57
CA MET A 30 -5.81 -17.59 6.55
C MET A 30 -4.91 -16.35 6.64
N ARG A 31 -4.79 -15.61 5.54
CA ARG A 31 -3.83 -14.51 5.39
C ARG A 31 -4.48 -13.16 5.68
N LEU A 32 -4.28 -12.65 6.90
CA LEU A 32 -4.78 -11.37 7.34
C LEU A 32 -3.64 -10.37 7.65
N ASP A 33 -2.54 -10.47 6.92
CA ASP A 33 -1.29 -9.73 7.15
C ASP A 33 -0.88 -8.76 6.05
N PHE A 34 -1.26 -8.98 4.77
CA PHE A 34 -0.85 -8.15 3.65
C PHE A 34 -1.94 -7.24 3.07
N ASN A 35 -3.05 -7.10 3.77
CA ASN A 35 -4.19 -6.31 3.31
C ASN A 35 -4.69 -6.79 1.93
N GLU A 36 -4.61 -8.11 1.69
CA GLU A 36 -5.10 -8.74 0.47
C GLU A 36 -6.63 -8.81 0.49
N ASN A 37 -7.23 -8.90 -0.68
CA ASN A 37 -8.65 -9.24 -0.82
C ASN A 37 -8.81 -10.76 -0.68
N THR A 38 -9.18 -11.22 0.51
CA THR A 38 -9.33 -12.67 0.79
C THR A 38 -10.55 -13.29 0.13
N ALA A 39 -11.49 -12.48 -0.38
CA ALA A 39 -12.60 -12.98 -1.20
C ALA A 39 -12.17 -13.33 -2.63
N GLY A 40 -10.95 -12.92 -3.04
CA GLY A 40 -10.39 -13.17 -4.36
C GLY A 40 -10.85 -12.16 -5.43
N CYS A 41 -10.34 -12.35 -6.66
CA CYS A 41 -10.73 -11.54 -7.80
C CYS A 41 -12.08 -12.01 -8.40
N SER A 42 -12.63 -11.20 -9.31
CA SER A 42 -13.89 -11.54 -9.98
C SER A 42 -13.77 -12.75 -10.92
N SER A 43 -14.88 -13.46 -11.12
CA SER A 43 -14.92 -14.57 -12.10
C SER A 43 -14.64 -14.09 -13.53
N ALA A 44 -14.92 -12.82 -13.86
CA ALA A 44 -14.57 -12.23 -15.15
C ALA A 44 -13.04 -12.19 -15.37
N VAL A 45 -12.27 -11.89 -14.32
CA VAL A 45 -10.80 -11.93 -14.38
C VAL A 45 -10.33 -13.35 -14.74
N ARG A 46 -10.83 -14.37 -14.05
CA ARG A 46 -10.47 -15.76 -14.34
C ARG A 46 -10.81 -16.15 -15.78
N ARG A 47 -12.01 -15.81 -16.26
CA ARG A 47 -12.44 -16.07 -17.63
C ARG A 47 -11.57 -15.35 -18.67
N ALA A 48 -11.18 -14.11 -18.38
CA ALA A 48 -10.34 -13.32 -19.27
C ALA A 48 -8.92 -13.89 -19.38
N LEU A 49 -8.32 -14.28 -18.26
CA LEU A 49 -7.02 -14.94 -18.22
C LEU A 49 -7.02 -16.28 -18.95
N GLY A 50 -8.10 -17.06 -18.84
CA GLY A 50 -8.26 -18.34 -19.54
C GLY A 50 -8.39 -18.23 -21.06
N LYS A 51 -8.51 -17.00 -21.62
CA LYS A 51 -8.52 -16.76 -23.07
C LYS A 51 -7.15 -16.39 -23.64
N LEU A 52 -6.11 -16.32 -22.81
CA LEU A 52 -4.75 -16.04 -23.28
C LEU A 52 -4.23 -17.25 -24.06
N THR A 53 -3.92 -17.04 -25.34
CA THR A 53 -3.38 -18.06 -26.21
C THR A 53 -1.84 -18.10 -26.14
N PRO A 54 -1.18 -19.21 -26.52
CA PRO A 54 0.27 -19.26 -26.61
C PRO A 54 0.87 -18.13 -27.45
N GLN A 55 0.20 -17.75 -28.55
CA GLN A 55 0.65 -16.66 -29.42
C GLN A 55 0.64 -15.31 -28.67
N LEU A 56 -0.44 -15.01 -27.96
CA LEU A 56 -0.52 -13.76 -27.17
C LEU A 56 0.54 -13.72 -26.07
N LEU A 57 0.85 -14.86 -25.45
CA LEU A 57 1.86 -14.95 -24.39
C LEU A 57 3.30 -14.83 -24.91
N SER A 58 3.54 -15.09 -26.20
CA SER A 58 4.86 -15.00 -26.84
C SER A 58 5.19 -13.61 -27.39
N MET A 59 4.24 -12.65 -27.35
CA MET A 59 4.41 -11.31 -27.88
C MET A 59 4.49 -10.25 -26.77
N TYR A 60 5.20 -9.16 -27.03
CA TYR A 60 5.14 -7.99 -26.17
C TYR A 60 3.74 -7.39 -26.14
N PRO A 61 3.22 -6.96 -24.96
CA PRO A 61 1.87 -6.43 -24.85
C PRO A 61 1.73 -5.05 -25.50
N GLU A 62 0.56 -4.79 -26.09
CA GLU A 62 0.14 -3.46 -26.52
C GLU A 62 -0.61 -2.75 -25.39
N TYR A 63 -0.20 -1.52 -25.07
CA TYR A 63 -0.74 -0.78 -23.92
C TYR A 63 -1.94 0.10 -24.24
N ASP A 64 -2.09 0.56 -25.47
CA ASP A 64 -3.04 1.59 -25.87
C ASP A 64 -4.48 1.30 -25.47
N ARG A 65 -4.93 0.07 -25.68
CA ARG A 65 -6.27 -0.36 -25.34
C ARG A 65 -6.49 -0.34 -23.82
N SER A 66 -5.55 -0.93 -23.09
CA SER A 66 -5.59 -0.99 -21.64
C SER A 66 -5.51 0.40 -21.01
N THR A 67 -4.61 1.25 -21.50
CA THR A 67 -4.48 2.64 -21.07
C THR A 67 -5.78 3.40 -21.26
N ARG A 68 -6.42 3.34 -22.44
CA ARG A 68 -7.73 3.98 -22.68
C ARG A 68 -8.84 3.44 -21.78
N ARG A 69 -8.86 2.15 -21.47
CA ARG A 69 -9.87 1.56 -20.59
C ARG A 69 -9.66 1.95 -19.13
N LEU A 70 -8.44 1.86 -18.65
CA LEU A 70 -8.10 2.14 -17.27
C LEU A 70 -8.12 3.65 -16.98
N SER A 71 -7.79 4.52 -17.94
CA SER A 71 -7.93 5.97 -17.77
C SER A 71 -9.39 6.38 -17.55
N ARG A 72 -10.34 5.77 -18.27
CA ARG A 72 -11.79 5.99 -18.00
C ARG A 72 -12.20 5.54 -16.60
N HIS A 73 -11.67 4.40 -16.12
CA HIS A 73 -11.92 3.93 -14.76
C HIS A 73 -11.42 4.93 -13.72
N PHE A 74 -10.23 5.46 -13.91
CA PHE A 74 -9.63 6.47 -13.03
C PHE A 74 -10.15 7.89 -13.27
N LYS A 75 -10.98 8.12 -14.30
CA LYS A 75 -11.53 9.42 -14.69
C LYS A 75 -10.44 10.45 -15.03
N VAL A 76 -9.43 10.02 -15.76
CA VAL A 76 -8.31 10.84 -16.26
C VAL A 76 -8.16 10.64 -17.76
N LYS A 77 -7.36 11.49 -18.44
CA LYS A 77 -7.01 11.32 -19.86
C LYS A 77 -5.99 10.17 -19.99
N PRO A 78 -5.88 9.52 -21.18
CA PRO A 78 -4.89 8.46 -21.40
C PRO A 78 -3.45 8.89 -21.18
N ASP A 79 -3.10 10.12 -21.51
CA ASP A 79 -1.77 10.72 -21.32
C ASP A 79 -1.47 11.10 -19.86
N GLN A 80 -2.49 11.15 -19.01
CA GLN A 80 -2.41 11.35 -17.56
C GLN A 80 -2.34 10.03 -16.75
N LEU A 81 -2.18 8.90 -17.43
CA LEU A 81 -2.06 7.57 -16.82
C LEU A 81 -0.74 6.92 -17.22
N LEU A 82 0.00 6.42 -16.25
CA LEU A 82 1.16 5.56 -16.42
C LEU A 82 0.95 4.25 -15.68
N LEU A 83 0.96 3.14 -16.41
CA LEU A 83 0.85 1.80 -15.82
C LEU A 83 2.21 1.31 -15.34
N THR A 84 2.25 0.66 -14.18
CA THR A 84 3.47 0.22 -13.50
C THR A 84 3.39 -1.23 -13.06
N ASN A 85 4.50 -1.89 -12.83
CA ASN A 85 4.56 -3.26 -12.33
C ASN A 85 4.28 -3.32 -10.81
N GLY A 86 3.06 -2.97 -10.43
CA GLY A 86 2.60 -2.80 -9.05
C GLY A 86 2.97 -1.44 -8.46
N GLY A 87 2.54 -1.23 -7.21
CA GLY A 87 2.86 0.00 -6.47
C GLY A 87 4.35 0.16 -6.19
N ASP A 88 5.07 -0.94 -5.92
CA ASP A 88 6.50 -0.89 -5.60
C ASP A 88 7.34 -0.33 -6.76
N ASP A 89 7.02 -0.72 -8.00
CA ASP A 89 7.66 -0.17 -9.20
C ASP A 89 7.31 1.32 -9.38
N ALA A 90 6.05 1.69 -9.15
CA ALA A 90 5.64 3.09 -9.15
C ALA A 90 6.47 3.93 -8.17
N LEU A 91 6.70 3.42 -6.96
CA LEU A 91 7.50 4.13 -5.95
C LEU A 91 8.97 4.25 -6.37
N ARG A 92 9.56 3.18 -6.88
CA ARG A 92 10.93 3.18 -7.38
C ARG A 92 11.15 4.26 -8.46
N MET A 93 10.22 4.40 -9.39
CA MET A 93 10.30 5.39 -10.47
C MET A 93 10.42 6.84 -9.97
N PHE A 94 9.82 7.20 -8.82
CA PHE A 94 9.99 8.54 -8.26
C PHE A 94 11.43 8.78 -7.81
N PHE A 95 12.06 7.78 -7.22
CA PHE A 95 13.48 7.90 -6.84
C PHE A 95 14.37 7.94 -8.08
N ASP A 96 14.12 7.10 -9.09
CA ASP A 96 14.89 7.10 -10.33
C ASP A 96 14.78 8.43 -11.12
N ALA A 97 13.61 9.11 -11.03
CA ALA A 97 13.35 10.32 -11.80
C ALA A 97 13.71 11.63 -11.08
N PHE A 98 13.60 11.68 -9.76
CA PHE A 98 13.69 12.95 -9.01
C PHE A 98 14.81 13.01 -7.98
N VAL A 99 15.43 11.87 -7.62
CA VAL A 99 16.33 11.81 -6.47
C VAL A 99 17.74 11.41 -6.88
N ASP A 100 18.67 12.35 -6.78
CA ASP A 100 20.11 12.08 -6.83
C ASP A 100 20.62 11.67 -5.44
N ALA A 101 21.75 10.92 -5.39
CA ALA A 101 22.39 10.56 -4.12
C ALA A 101 22.69 11.80 -3.28
N GLY A 102 22.35 11.75 -1.99
CA GLY A 102 22.51 12.85 -1.05
C GLY A 102 21.43 13.93 -1.10
N THR A 103 20.49 13.89 -2.06
CA THR A 103 19.34 14.81 -2.08
C THR A 103 18.22 14.36 -1.14
N GLU A 104 17.40 15.30 -0.68
CA GLU A 104 16.42 15.05 0.36
C GLU A 104 15.11 14.44 -0.19
N ALA A 105 14.64 13.39 0.49
CA ALA A 105 13.32 12.79 0.33
C ALA A 105 12.60 12.78 1.71
N VAL A 106 11.37 13.29 1.75
CA VAL A 106 10.56 13.38 2.97
C VAL A 106 9.56 12.23 3.03
N ILE A 107 9.50 11.55 4.16
CA ILE A 107 8.52 10.50 4.47
C ILE A 107 7.93 10.72 5.86
N VAL A 108 6.63 10.42 6.04
CA VAL A 108 5.95 10.53 7.34
C VAL A 108 5.81 9.11 7.91
N GLU A 109 6.47 8.82 9.03
CA GLU A 109 6.57 7.46 9.60
C GLU A 109 5.88 7.33 10.96
N PRO A 110 5.34 6.14 11.33
CA PRO A 110 5.45 4.86 10.60
C PRO A 110 4.52 4.80 9.37
N THR A 111 5.05 4.27 8.27
CA THR A 111 4.31 4.15 7.01
C THR A 111 4.70 2.88 6.24
N PHE A 112 4.39 2.83 4.94
CA PHE A 112 4.78 1.72 4.08
C PHE A 112 6.31 1.72 3.88
N PRO A 113 7.01 0.64 4.26
CA PRO A 113 8.46 0.64 4.37
C PRO A 113 9.18 0.80 3.02
N MET A 114 8.47 0.63 1.89
CA MET A 114 9.09 0.73 0.56
C MET A 114 9.47 2.16 0.19
N TYR A 115 8.92 3.20 0.83
CA TYR A 115 9.39 4.58 0.60
C TYR A 115 10.83 4.74 1.10
N ARG A 116 11.10 4.32 2.35
CA ARG A 116 12.44 4.30 2.91
C ARG A 116 13.35 3.35 2.13
N TYR A 117 12.84 2.15 1.80
CA TYR A 117 13.58 1.14 1.06
C TYR A 117 14.17 1.71 -0.24
N TRP A 118 13.35 2.27 -1.10
CA TRP A 118 13.79 2.81 -2.37
C TRP A 118 14.62 4.08 -2.21
N GLY A 119 14.32 4.93 -1.22
CA GLY A 119 15.12 6.10 -0.91
C GLY A 119 16.55 5.74 -0.52
N GLU A 120 16.72 4.75 0.35
CA GLU A 120 18.04 4.25 0.72
C GLU A 120 18.77 3.60 -0.47
N VAL A 121 18.07 2.83 -1.32
CA VAL A 121 18.63 2.29 -2.58
C VAL A 121 19.12 3.40 -3.50
N ALA A 122 18.39 4.50 -3.61
CA ALA A 122 18.79 5.66 -4.40
C ALA A 122 19.96 6.44 -3.76
N GLY A 123 20.25 6.22 -2.47
CA GLY A 123 21.22 7.00 -1.70
C GLY A 123 20.66 8.37 -1.25
N ALA A 124 19.35 8.50 -1.14
CA ALA A 124 18.68 9.71 -0.69
C ALA A 124 18.99 10.02 0.78
N LYS A 125 19.02 11.30 1.12
CA LYS A 125 18.92 11.76 2.50
C LYS A 125 17.46 11.71 2.95
N ILE A 126 17.11 10.69 3.72
CA ILE A 126 15.74 10.52 4.20
C ILE A 126 15.47 11.47 5.38
N ASN A 127 14.53 12.38 5.20
CA ASN A 127 13.95 13.19 6.26
C ASN A 127 12.66 12.51 6.74
N SER A 128 12.75 11.85 7.90
CA SER A 128 11.66 11.09 8.50
C SER A 128 10.91 11.96 9.50
N LEU A 129 9.64 12.18 9.27
CA LEU A 129 8.76 12.95 10.14
C LEU A 129 7.86 12.01 10.93
N PRO A 130 7.88 12.02 12.27
CA PRO A 130 7.05 11.12 13.06
C PRO A 130 5.58 11.56 13.06
N TYR A 131 4.66 10.58 12.99
CA TYR A 131 3.26 10.79 13.35
C TYR A 131 3.14 11.20 14.84
N GLY A 132 2.06 11.90 15.20
CA GLY A 132 1.71 12.18 16.59
C GLY A 132 1.44 10.90 17.40
N PRO A 133 1.29 11.01 18.73
CA PRO A 133 1.17 9.86 19.65
C PRO A 133 -0.02 8.92 19.37
N SER A 134 -1.12 9.43 18.82
CA SER A 134 -2.28 8.64 18.39
C SER A 134 -2.33 8.48 16.88
N PHE A 135 -1.19 8.64 16.21
CA PHE A 135 -1.01 8.60 14.77
C PHE A 135 -1.71 9.74 14.01
N GLU A 136 -1.77 10.93 14.59
CA GLU A 136 -2.19 12.16 13.92
C GLU A 136 -1.13 12.58 12.90
N PHE A 137 -1.59 13.02 11.72
CA PHE A 137 -0.69 13.46 10.66
C PHE A 137 0.03 14.77 11.06
N PRO A 138 1.37 14.85 10.97
CA PRO A 138 2.16 15.98 11.47
C PRO A 138 2.22 17.12 10.44
N THR A 139 1.09 17.79 10.22
CA THR A 139 0.93 18.84 9.19
C THR A 139 2.01 19.92 9.26
N ASP A 140 2.26 20.46 10.45
CA ASP A 140 3.23 21.57 10.64
C ASP A 140 4.66 21.13 10.35
N ALA A 141 5.04 19.92 10.78
CA ALA A 141 6.36 19.36 10.48
C ALA A 141 6.55 19.14 8.97
N VAL A 142 5.51 18.67 8.28
CA VAL A 142 5.53 18.51 6.81
C VAL A 142 5.70 19.89 6.15
N LEU A 143 4.92 20.87 6.51
CA LEU A 143 5.02 22.24 5.95
C LEU A 143 6.41 22.87 6.22
N GLN A 144 6.97 22.65 7.40
CA GLN A 144 8.32 23.10 7.73
C GLN A 144 9.38 22.42 6.87
N SER A 145 9.26 21.10 6.64
CA SER A 145 10.22 20.35 5.81
C SER A 145 10.23 20.80 4.35
N LEU A 146 9.11 21.30 3.83
CA LEU A 146 9.01 21.80 2.45
C LEU A 146 9.82 23.08 2.18
N LYS A 147 10.22 23.81 3.24
CA LYS A 147 11.05 25.02 3.08
C LYS A 147 12.44 24.72 2.53
N THR A 148 12.94 23.49 2.66
CA THR A 148 14.22 23.04 2.07
C THR A 148 14.11 22.65 0.61
N ASN A 149 12.89 22.65 0.04
CA ASN A 149 12.59 22.15 -1.31
C ASN A 149 13.09 20.70 -1.52
N PRO A 150 12.65 19.73 -0.71
CA PRO A 150 13.02 18.33 -0.91
C PRO A 150 12.60 17.85 -2.30
N ARG A 151 13.31 16.87 -2.85
CA ARG A 151 13.01 16.34 -4.19
C ARG A 151 11.65 15.68 -4.27
N VAL A 152 11.30 14.92 -3.22
CA VAL A 152 10.04 14.16 -3.16
C VAL A 152 9.49 14.14 -1.74
N LEU A 153 8.16 14.20 -1.63
CA LEU A 153 7.40 13.96 -0.40
C LEU A 153 6.44 12.81 -0.64
N PHE A 154 6.49 11.76 0.20
CA PHE A 154 5.53 10.65 0.16
C PHE A 154 4.50 10.76 1.28
N ILE A 155 3.22 10.68 0.92
CA ILE A 155 2.09 10.60 1.85
C ILE A 155 1.23 9.40 1.46
N CYS A 156 1.18 8.37 2.31
CA CYS A 156 0.27 7.26 2.16
C CYS A 156 -1.12 7.66 2.69
N ASN A 157 -2.14 7.63 1.85
CA ASN A 157 -3.47 8.11 2.22
C ASN A 157 -4.61 7.25 1.69
N PRO A 158 -5.26 6.42 2.53
CA PRO A 158 -5.01 6.18 3.98
C PRO A 158 -3.65 5.55 4.27
N ASN A 159 -3.04 5.92 5.41
CA ASN A 159 -1.73 5.43 5.78
C ASN A 159 -1.75 3.94 6.19
N ASN A 160 -0.70 3.24 5.81
CA ASN A 160 -0.42 1.88 6.26
C ASN A 160 0.88 1.90 7.11
N PRO A 161 0.83 1.53 8.40
CA PRO A 161 -0.17 0.65 9.01
C PRO A 161 -1.19 1.34 9.93
N THR A 162 -1.15 2.65 10.10
CA THR A 162 -1.93 3.35 11.12
C THR A 162 -3.42 3.46 10.77
N GLY A 163 -3.75 3.47 9.47
CA GLY A 163 -5.12 3.70 8.99
C GLY A 163 -5.49 5.17 8.87
N THR A 164 -4.64 6.07 9.32
CA THR A 164 -4.86 7.53 9.32
C THR A 164 -5.23 8.03 7.92
N LEU A 165 -6.28 8.83 7.85
CA LEU A 165 -6.70 9.53 6.66
C LEU A 165 -6.34 11.01 6.79
N VAL A 166 -5.57 11.53 5.85
CA VAL A 166 -5.24 12.95 5.76
C VAL A 166 -6.36 13.66 5.00
N GLU A 167 -6.89 14.73 5.60
CA GLU A 167 -7.96 15.52 5.01
C GLU A 167 -7.49 16.22 3.72
N LYS A 168 -8.41 16.34 2.75
CA LYS A 168 -8.11 16.97 1.46
C LYS A 168 -7.60 18.42 1.61
N SER A 169 -8.15 19.18 2.54
CA SER A 169 -7.71 20.55 2.86
C SER A 169 -6.25 20.61 3.28
N VAL A 170 -5.79 19.63 4.07
CA VAL A 170 -4.38 19.51 4.49
C VAL A 170 -3.50 19.21 3.28
N ILE A 171 -3.91 18.25 2.43
CA ILE A 171 -3.17 17.91 1.21
C ILE A 171 -3.09 19.12 0.27
N GLU A 172 -4.16 19.89 0.12
CA GLU A 172 -4.15 21.08 -0.73
C GLU A 172 -3.19 22.15 -0.17
N THR A 173 -3.16 22.35 1.15
CA THR A 173 -2.21 23.27 1.81
C THR A 173 -0.76 22.83 1.53
N ILE A 174 -0.46 21.54 1.63
CA ILE A 174 0.84 20.98 1.31
C ILE A 174 1.21 21.21 -0.16
N LEU A 175 0.29 20.96 -1.10
CA LEU A 175 0.53 21.19 -2.53
C LEU A 175 0.83 22.66 -2.86
N ARG A 176 0.14 23.59 -2.21
CA ARG A 176 0.42 25.05 -2.35
C ARG A 176 1.80 25.42 -1.80
N ALA A 177 2.24 24.77 -0.72
CA ALA A 177 3.55 25.00 -0.11
C ALA A 177 4.71 24.29 -0.84
N ALA A 178 4.42 23.37 -1.75
CA ALA A 178 5.39 22.47 -2.38
C ALA A 178 5.52 22.65 -3.91
N PRO A 179 5.70 23.86 -4.47
CA PRO A 179 5.70 24.08 -5.92
C PRO A 179 6.91 23.44 -6.64
N ARG A 180 7.95 23.05 -5.90
CA ARG A 180 9.22 22.51 -6.41
C ARG A 180 9.53 21.12 -5.91
N THR A 181 8.58 20.44 -5.24
CA THR A 181 8.70 19.09 -4.68
C THR A 181 7.72 18.17 -5.38
N ALA A 182 8.16 17.00 -5.83
CA ALA A 182 7.25 15.97 -6.31
C ALA A 182 6.44 15.42 -5.11
N VAL A 183 5.15 15.72 -5.06
CA VAL A 183 4.26 15.27 -3.97
C VAL A 183 3.53 14.02 -4.41
N VAL A 184 3.87 12.89 -3.79
CA VAL A 184 3.30 11.57 -4.09
C VAL A 184 2.26 11.22 -3.04
N ILE A 185 1.00 11.15 -3.46
CA ILE A 185 -0.09 10.66 -2.62
C ILE A 185 -0.37 9.21 -3.01
N ASP A 186 0.01 8.29 -2.12
CA ASP A 186 -0.25 6.86 -2.33
C ASP A 186 -1.66 6.52 -1.87
N GLU A 187 -2.56 6.33 -2.82
CA GLU A 187 -3.96 6.01 -2.64
C GLU A 187 -4.25 4.51 -2.79
N ALA A 188 -3.34 3.64 -2.33
CA ALA A 188 -3.52 2.18 -2.43
C ALA A 188 -4.78 1.66 -1.73
N TYR A 189 -5.38 2.43 -0.84
CA TYR A 189 -6.58 2.06 -0.07
C TYR A 189 -7.79 2.98 -0.36
N VAL A 190 -7.75 3.75 -1.41
CA VAL A 190 -8.78 4.76 -1.76
C VAL A 190 -10.18 4.20 -1.89
N GLU A 191 -10.35 2.97 -2.37
CA GLU A 191 -11.65 2.34 -2.51
C GLU A 191 -12.37 2.16 -1.16
N PHE A 192 -11.60 2.09 -0.05
CA PHE A 192 -12.13 1.93 1.31
C PHE A 192 -12.36 3.27 2.02
N SER A 193 -11.64 4.33 1.65
CA SER A 193 -11.83 5.68 2.22
C SER A 193 -12.82 6.53 1.42
N GLY A 194 -12.88 6.31 0.11
CA GLY A 194 -13.63 7.17 -0.81
C GLY A 194 -13.01 8.55 -1.04
N VAL A 195 -11.85 8.85 -0.42
CA VAL A 195 -11.17 10.15 -0.50
C VAL A 195 -10.05 10.08 -1.52
N THR A 196 -10.11 10.91 -2.56
CA THR A 196 -9.07 11.00 -3.61
C THR A 196 -8.74 12.45 -3.95
N VAL A 197 -7.48 12.69 -4.29
CA VAL A 197 -6.98 13.96 -4.83
C VAL A 197 -6.67 13.87 -6.33
N ALA A 198 -6.94 12.74 -6.98
CA ALA A 198 -6.73 12.56 -8.41
C ALA A 198 -7.36 13.66 -9.29
N PRO A 199 -8.54 14.25 -8.97
CA PRO A 199 -9.09 15.36 -9.75
C PRO A 199 -8.24 16.64 -9.76
N TRP A 200 -7.21 16.72 -8.96
CA TRP A 200 -6.35 17.91 -8.84
C TRP A 200 -5.07 17.86 -9.68
N ILE A 201 -4.84 16.78 -10.40
CA ILE A 201 -3.61 16.60 -11.20
C ILE A 201 -3.42 17.68 -12.29
N ASP A 202 -4.49 18.22 -12.84
CA ASP A 202 -4.41 19.34 -13.80
C ASP A 202 -4.11 20.68 -13.09
N LYS A 203 -4.51 20.82 -11.83
CA LYS A 203 -4.30 22.03 -11.03
C LYS A 203 -2.90 22.11 -10.41
N TYR A 204 -2.33 20.98 -10.05
CA TYR A 204 -1.05 20.85 -9.35
C TYR A 204 -0.11 19.91 -10.12
N PRO A 205 0.70 20.43 -11.06
CA PRO A 205 1.61 19.59 -11.86
C PRO A 205 2.60 18.77 -11.04
N GLN A 206 2.94 19.20 -9.82
CA GLN A 206 3.81 18.47 -8.90
C GLN A 206 3.08 17.34 -8.14
N LEU A 207 1.76 17.18 -8.31
CA LEU A 207 0.99 16.11 -7.70
C LEU A 207 1.06 14.82 -8.53
N PHE A 208 1.42 13.74 -7.86
CA PHE A 208 1.35 12.38 -8.38
C PHE A 208 0.47 11.52 -7.46
N VAL A 209 -0.46 10.79 -8.05
CA VAL A 209 -1.35 9.88 -7.31
C VAL A 209 -1.03 8.45 -7.69
N ALA A 210 -0.51 7.67 -6.73
CA ALA A 210 -0.23 6.25 -6.94
C ALA A 210 -1.46 5.40 -6.63
N ARG A 211 -1.73 4.40 -7.47
CA ARG A 211 -2.87 3.47 -7.39
C ARG A 211 -2.39 2.04 -7.55
N THR A 212 -3.18 1.09 -7.06
CA THR A 212 -2.87 -0.34 -7.19
C THR A 212 -4.14 -1.19 -7.39
N PHE A 213 -4.01 -2.26 -8.14
CA PHE A 213 -5.02 -3.32 -8.25
C PHE A 213 -4.82 -4.45 -7.23
N SER A 214 -3.82 -4.34 -6.35
CA SER A 214 -3.47 -5.39 -5.38
C SER A 214 -4.48 -5.52 -4.23
N LYS A 215 -5.21 -4.44 -3.88
CA LYS A 215 -6.07 -4.40 -2.69
C LYS A 215 -7.53 -4.68 -3.04
N ALA A 216 -8.34 -3.69 -3.33
CA ALA A 216 -9.77 -3.86 -3.59
C ALA A 216 -10.06 -4.80 -4.77
N ALA A 217 -9.31 -4.70 -5.86
CA ALA A 217 -9.49 -5.54 -7.04
C ALA A 217 -9.04 -7.00 -6.87
N GLY A 218 -8.20 -7.31 -5.85
CA GLY A 218 -7.75 -8.66 -5.55
C GLY A 218 -6.74 -9.24 -6.57
N LEU A 219 -5.91 -8.38 -7.17
CA LEU A 219 -4.94 -8.74 -8.21
C LEU A 219 -3.48 -8.65 -7.73
N ALA A 220 -3.23 -8.88 -6.45
CA ALA A 220 -1.91 -8.69 -5.84
C ALA A 220 -0.78 -9.48 -6.54
N SER A 221 -1.04 -10.72 -6.97
CA SER A 221 -0.07 -11.58 -7.64
C SER A 221 0.26 -11.14 -9.08
N LEU A 222 -0.62 -10.37 -9.72
CA LEU A 222 -0.46 -9.93 -11.11
C LEU A 222 0.39 -8.67 -11.24
N ARG A 223 0.72 -8.01 -10.13
CA ARG A 223 1.62 -6.85 -10.10
C ARG A 223 1.18 -5.75 -11.05
N LEU A 224 0.02 -5.12 -10.80
CA LEU A 224 -0.41 -3.93 -11.55
C LEU A 224 -0.66 -2.76 -10.62
N GLY A 225 -0.01 -1.65 -10.94
CA GLY A 225 -0.20 -0.33 -10.36
C GLY A 225 -0.40 0.73 -11.45
N ALA A 226 -0.62 1.95 -11.01
CA ALA A 226 -0.76 3.10 -11.88
C ALA A 226 -0.30 4.37 -11.17
N ILE A 227 0.21 5.32 -11.95
CA ILE A 227 0.46 6.70 -11.52
C ILE A 227 -0.46 7.60 -12.33
N LEU A 228 -1.19 8.49 -11.66
CA LEU A 228 -2.01 9.53 -12.25
C LEU A 228 -1.34 10.87 -11.96
N ALA A 229 -1.11 11.69 -12.97
CA ALA A 229 -0.51 13.02 -12.81
C ALA A 229 -0.78 13.90 -14.03
N HIS A 230 -0.36 15.15 -13.97
CA HIS A 230 -0.34 16.04 -15.13
C HIS A 230 0.47 15.42 -16.27
N THR A 231 0.07 15.63 -17.51
CA THR A 231 0.69 15.04 -18.71
C THR A 231 2.20 15.31 -18.78
N ASP A 232 2.62 16.55 -18.53
CA ASP A 232 4.04 16.92 -18.57
C ASP A 232 4.84 16.21 -17.48
N SER A 233 4.26 16.08 -16.29
CA SER A 233 4.89 15.40 -15.14
C SER A 233 5.04 13.91 -15.39
N LEU A 234 4.06 13.26 -16.03
CA LEU A 234 4.19 11.87 -16.46
C LEU A 234 5.22 11.69 -17.58
N THR A 235 5.41 12.70 -18.43
CA THR A 235 6.44 12.65 -19.46
C THR A 235 7.84 12.54 -18.83
N ILE A 236 8.07 13.17 -17.68
CA ILE A 236 9.32 13.00 -16.91
C ILE A 236 9.48 11.56 -16.45
N LEU A 237 8.45 10.98 -15.79
CA LEU A 237 8.48 9.61 -15.30
C LEU A 237 8.65 8.58 -16.44
N ARG A 238 8.02 8.81 -17.60
CA ARG A 238 8.15 7.91 -18.76
C ARG A 238 9.60 7.79 -19.24
N ARG A 239 10.45 8.81 -19.06
CA ARG A 239 11.88 8.74 -19.39
C ARG A 239 12.68 7.81 -18.50
N ALA A 240 12.18 7.56 -17.26
CA ALA A 240 12.77 6.62 -16.30
C ALA A 240 12.10 5.25 -16.31
N THR A 241 11.14 4.99 -17.22
CA THR A 241 10.34 3.76 -17.26
C THR A 241 10.89 2.79 -18.30
N ALA A 242 10.94 1.50 -17.96
CA ALA A 242 11.19 0.45 -18.95
C ALA A 242 10.09 0.42 -20.03
N PRO A 243 10.42 0.04 -21.29
CA PRO A 243 9.46 0.10 -22.41
C PRO A 243 8.25 -0.84 -22.23
N PHE A 244 8.40 -1.97 -21.52
CA PHE A 244 7.35 -2.96 -21.29
C PHE A 244 7.26 -3.34 -19.80
N PRO A 245 6.84 -2.41 -18.91
CA PRO A 245 6.90 -2.65 -17.46
C PRO A 245 5.81 -3.61 -16.96
N VAL A 246 4.67 -3.71 -17.66
CA VAL A 246 3.50 -4.48 -17.21
C VAL A 246 3.25 -5.66 -18.13
N ASN A 247 3.09 -6.85 -17.58
CA ASN A 247 2.80 -8.06 -18.32
C ASN A 247 1.35 -8.11 -18.85
N LEU A 248 1.15 -8.86 -19.94
CA LEU A 248 -0.16 -8.98 -20.61
C LEU A 248 -1.26 -9.52 -19.68
N ALA A 249 -0.95 -10.50 -18.83
CA ALA A 249 -1.94 -11.07 -17.92
C ALA A 249 -2.48 -10.04 -16.94
N ALA A 250 -1.64 -9.14 -16.44
CA ALA A 250 -2.04 -8.04 -15.57
C ALA A 250 -2.97 -7.04 -16.28
N LEU A 251 -2.66 -6.69 -17.53
CA LEU A 251 -3.50 -5.79 -18.34
C LEU A 251 -4.90 -6.39 -18.58
N VAL A 252 -4.95 -7.63 -19.04
CA VAL A 252 -6.19 -8.37 -19.31
C VAL A 252 -7.03 -8.52 -18.04
N ALA A 253 -6.39 -8.85 -16.93
CA ALA A 253 -7.05 -9.00 -15.65
C ALA A 253 -7.64 -7.67 -15.12
N ALA A 254 -6.88 -6.58 -15.24
CA ALA A 254 -7.37 -5.26 -14.81
C ALA A 254 -8.53 -4.78 -15.67
N GLU A 255 -8.47 -4.94 -16.99
CA GLU A 255 -9.58 -4.62 -17.87
C GLU A 255 -10.86 -5.39 -17.48
N ALA A 256 -10.73 -6.68 -17.17
CA ALA A 256 -11.86 -7.50 -16.74
C ALA A 256 -12.38 -7.08 -15.35
N ALA A 257 -11.48 -6.74 -14.42
CA ALA A 257 -11.85 -6.30 -13.07
C ALA A 257 -12.63 -4.98 -13.10
N VAL A 258 -12.20 -3.99 -13.89
CA VAL A 258 -12.89 -2.71 -14.00
C VAL A 258 -14.22 -2.82 -14.79
N ALA A 259 -14.31 -3.73 -15.76
CA ALA A 259 -15.54 -4.01 -16.47
C ALA A 259 -16.61 -4.64 -15.55
N GLU A 260 -16.20 -5.44 -14.56
CA GLU A 260 -17.08 -6.03 -13.53
C GLU A 260 -16.87 -5.39 -12.15
N ALA A 261 -16.83 -4.07 -12.09
CA ALA A 261 -16.57 -3.30 -10.86
C ALA A 261 -17.49 -3.64 -9.68
N LYS A 262 -18.69 -4.20 -9.95
CA LYS A 262 -19.64 -4.64 -8.91
C LYS A 262 -19.05 -5.66 -7.93
N THR A 263 -18.15 -6.54 -8.38
CA THR A 263 -17.49 -7.53 -7.51
C THR A 263 -16.53 -6.83 -6.54
N MET A 264 -15.71 -5.92 -7.03
CA MET A 264 -14.84 -5.09 -6.18
C MET A 264 -15.65 -4.26 -5.17
N GLN A 265 -16.72 -3.62 -5.63
CA GLN A 265 -17.62 -2.83 -4.77
C GLN A 265 -18.28 -3.67 -3.67
N ARG A 266 -18.67 -4.92 -3.96
CA ARG A 266 -19.21 -5.85 -2.93
C ARG A 266 -18.18 -6.15 -1.85
N TYR A 267 -16.92 -6.40 -2.24
CA TYR A 267 -15.85 -6.61 -1.28
C TYR A 267 -15.61 -5.35 -0.42
N VAL A 268 -15.51 -4.17 -1.05
CA VAL A 268 -15.38 -2.89 -0.33
C VAL A 268 -16.53 -2.71 0.68
N LYS A 269 -17.78 -2.90 0.28
CA LYS A 269 -18.94 -2.83 1.18
C LYS A 269 -18.83 -3.83 2.34
N THR A 270 -18.32 -5.03 2.09
CA THR A 270 -18.11 -6.03 3.13
C THR A 270 -17.07 -5.55 4.15
N VAL A 271 -15.96 -5.01 3.69
CA VAL A 271 -14.92 -4.43 4.57
C VAL A 271 -15.47 -3.27 5.40
N LEU A 272 -16.18 -2.32 4.76
CA LEU A 272 -16.75 -1.15 5.43
C LEU A 272 -17.79 -1.51 6.50
N ARG A 273 -18.49 -2.65 6.36
CA ARG A 273 -19.40 -3.19 7.36
C ARG A 273 -18.69 -3.96 8.47
N LEU A 274 -17.69 -4.79 8.10
CA LEU A 274 -17.03 -5.68 9.05
C LEU A 274 -15.99 -4.97 9.93
N ARG A 275 -15.33 -3.93 9.40
CA ARG A 275 -14.31 -3.18 10.12
C ARG A 275 -14.85 -2.59 11.43
N PRO A 276 -15.90 -1.74 11.46
CA PRO A 276 -16.42 -1.18 12.70
C PRO A 276 -17.03 -2.24 13.65
N TRP A 277 -17.58 -3.32 13.08
CA TRP A 277 -18.02 -4.45 13.89
C TRP A 277 -16.84 -5.11 14.62
N PHE A 278 -15.74 -5.37 13.92
CA PHE A 278 -14.56 -6.02 14.49
C PHE A 278 -13.89 -5.12 15.54
N GLU A 279 -13.76 -3.81 15.28
CA GLU A 279 -13.27 -2.82 16.25
C GLU A 279 -14.13 -2.83 17.53
N LYS A 280 -15.46 -2.80 17.39
CA LYS A 280 -16.38 -2.86 18.53
C LYS A 280 -16.19 -4.14 19.37
N GLU A 281 -16.02 -5.29 18.72
CA GLU A 281 -15.78 -6.55 19.44
C GLU A 281 -14.42 -6.57 20.14
N LEU A 282 -13.38 -6.00 19.55
CA LEU A 282 -12.07 -5.85 20.20
C LEU A 282 -12.13 -4.91 21.41
N HIS A 283 -12.86 -3.79 21.32
CA HIS A 283 -13.07 -2.89 22.47
C HIS A 283 -13.78 -3.57 23.62
N LYS A 284 -14.79 -4.43 23.37
CA LYS A 284 -15.43 -5.26 24.42
C LYS A 284 -14.46 -6.22 25.11
N LEU A 285 -13.40 -6.62 24.42
CA LEU A 285 -12.35 -7.47 24.96
C LEU A 285 -11.24 -6.68 25.69
N GLY A 286 -11.34 -5.35 25.71
CA GLY A 286 -10.41 -4.44 26.39
C GLY A 286 -9.23 -4.00 25.53
N PHE A 287 -9.23 -4.24 24.21
CA PHE A 287 -8.15 -3.83 23.32
C PHE A 287 -8.41 -2.46 22.70
N LYS A 288 -7.34 -1.66 22.58
CA LYS A 288 -7.37 -0.38 21.87
C LYS A 288 -7.19 -0.60 20.37
N THR A 289 -7.98 0.10 19.56
CA THR A 289 -7.79 0.21 18.11
C THR A 289 -7.58 1.67 17.72
N TYR A 290 -6.98 1.89 16.57
CA TYR A 290 -6.77 3.23 16.02
C TYR A 290 -7.72 3.48 14.86
N PRO A 291 -8.26 4.71 14.71
CA PRO A 291 -9.13 5.06 13.58
C PRO A 291 -8.50 4.69 12.24
N THR A 292 -9.25 3.98 11.41
CA THR A 292 -8.71 3.51 10.12
C THR A 292 -9.68 3.76 8.97
N ALA A 293 -9.12 4.19 7.84
CA ALA A 293 -9.83 4.31 6.57
C ALA A 293 -9.40 3.24 5.54
N GLY A 294 -8.52 2.30 5.92
CA GLY A 294 -8.08 1.18 5.08
C GLY A 294 -8.93 -0.09 5.22
N ASN A 295 -8.46 -1.18 4.60
CA ASN A 295 -9.04 -2.52 4.75
C ASN A 295 -8.36 -3.34 5.87
N PHE A 296 -7.94 -2.67 6.91
CA PHE A 296 -7.26 -3.26 8.07
C PHE A 296 -7.55 -2.42 9.34
N VAL A 297 -7.22 -2.99 10.49
CA VAL A 297 -7.24 -2.32 11.79
C VAL A 297 -5.87 -2.50 12.44
N LEU A 298 -5.28 -1.42 12.95
CA LEU A 298 -4.14 -1.49 13.86
C LEU A 298 -4.68 -1.62 15.28
N VAL A 299 -4.23 -2.65 15.99
CA VAL A 299 -4.71 -3.03 17.32
C VAL A 299 -3.54 -3.06 18.27
N ASP A 300 -3.70 -2.47 19.45
CA ASP A 300 -2.81 -2.62 20.58
C ASP A 300 -3.30 -3.78 21.46
N PHE A 301 -2.60 -4.91 21.40
CA PHE A 301 -2.86 -6.10 22.25
C PHE A 301 -2.02 -6.08 23.53
N GLY A 302 -1.24 -5.02 23.77
CA GLY A 302 -0.37 -4.90 24.93
C GLY A 302 0.58 -6.09 25.06
N GLU A 303 0.80 -6.56 26.28
CA GLU A 303 1.66 -7.71 26.59
C GLU A 303 1.20 -9.02 25.94
N ALA A 304 -0.07 -9.12 25.55
CA ALA A 304 -0.60 -10.32 24.92
C ALA A 304 -0.18 -10.49 23.44
N GLY A 305 0.35 -9.43 22.81
CA GLY A 305 0.57 -9.39 21.36
C GLY A 305 1.49 -10.48 20.84
N ALA A 306 2.63 -10.74 21.51
CA ALA A 306 3.59 -11.75 21.09
C ALA A 306 3.01 -13.18 21.14
N ASP A 307 2.36 -13.51 22.26
CA ASP A 307 1.72 -14.82 22.48
C ASP A 307 0.52 -15.01 21.52
N LEU A 308 -0.19 -13.92 21.22
CA LEU A 308 -1.31 -13.94 20.30
C LEU A 308 -0.84 -14.29 18.88
N ILE A 309 0.23 -13.65 18.36
CA ILE A 309 0.80 -13.98 17.04
C ILE A 309 1.18 -15.46 16.98
N THR A 310 1.93 -15.92 18.00
CA THR A 310 2.34 -17.33 18.08
C THR A 310 1.15 -18.27 18.09
N THR A 311 0.09 -17.94 18.85
CA THR A 311 -1.12 -18.75 18.92
C THR A 311 -1.87 -18.75 17.60
N MET A 312 -2.05 -17.58 16.96
CA MET A 312 -2.73 -17.49 15.66
C MET A 312 -1.98 -18.26 14.58
N THR A 313 -0.66 -18.21 14.58
CA THR A 313 0.17 -19.00 13.64
C THR A 313 -0.05 -20.50 13.80
N LYS A 314 -0.14 -21.03 15.04
CA LYS A 314 -0.50 -22.44 15.30
C LYS A 314 -1.89 -22.82 14.77
N HIS A 315 -2.82 -21.86 14.74
CA HIS A 315 -4.17 -22.03 14.17
C HIS A 315 -4.24 -21.73 12.67
N LYS A 316 -3.07 -21.64 11.97
CA LYS A 316 -2.94 -21.33 10.54
C LYS A 316 -3.54 -19.97 10.16
N ILE A 317 -3.42 -18.97 11.04
CA ILE A 317 -3.79 -17.59 10.79
C ILE A 317 -2.54 -16.72 10.83
N ILE A 318 -2.32 -15.93 9.79
CA ILE A 318 -1.20 -14.99 9.71
C ILE A 318 -1.72 -13.58 9.96
N LEU A 319 -1.17 -12.92 10.97
CA LEU A 319 -1.39 -11.51 11.29
C LEU A 319 -0.09 -10.72 11.04
N ARG A 320 -0.20 -9.43 10.84
CA ARG A 320 0.98 -8.58 10.63
C ARG A 320 1.50 -8.04 11.96
N ASP A 321 2.61 -8.58 12.42
CA ASP A 321 3.36 -8.05 13.56
C ASP A 321 3.81 -6.62 13.27
N ARG A 322 3.50 -5.68 14.15
CA ARG A 322 3.87 -4.27 14.09
C ARG A 322 4.44 -3.78 15.42
N ARG A 323 5.02 -4.71 16.19
CA ARG A 323 5.77 -4.37 17.42
C ARG A 323 7.03 -3.55 17.14
N ASP A 324 7.42 -3.45 15.87
CA ASP A 324 8.42 -2.50 15.36
C ASP A 324 7.98 -1.02 15.51
N ILE A 325 6.68 -0.75 15.59
CA ILE A 325 6.13 0.59 15.79
C ILE A 325 5.96 0.89 17.28
N ALA A 326 5.30 -0.02 17.99
CA ALA A 326 5.13 0.05 19.44
C ALA A 326 4.82 -1.35 20.00
N PRO A 327 5.21 -1.65 21.26
CA PRO A 327 4.92 -2.92 21.90
C PRO A 327 3.44 -3.30 21.79
N GLY A 328 3.16 -4.58 21.50
CA GLY A 328 1.79 -5.10 21.44
C GLY A 328 1.04 -4.81 20.15
N HIS A 329 1.55 -3.96 19.25
CA HIS A 329 0.83 -3.57 18.05
C HIS A 329 0.83 -4.67 16.98
N ILE A 330 -0.38 -4.97 16.50
CA ILE A 330 -0.61 -5.94 15.42
C ILE A 330 -1.58 -5.31 14.41
N ARG A 331 -1.25 -5.34 13.12
CA ARG A 331 -2.19 -4.97 12.08
C ARG A 331 -2.93 -6.20 11.59
N VAL A 332 -4.26 -6.10 11.56
CA VAL A 332 -5.18 -7.15 11.13
C VAL A 332 -5.90 -6.71 9.86
N SER A 333 -5.72 -7.40 8.75
CA SER A 333 -6.49 -7.17 7.53
C SER A 333 -7.95 -7.60 7.74
N ILE A 334 -8.90 -6.86 7.17
CA ILE A 334 -10.31 -7.22 7.19
C ILE A 334 -10.60 -8.17 6.03
N GLY A 335 -10.82 -9.42 6.37
CA GLY A 335 -11.16 -10.48 5.44
C GLY A 335 -12.68 -10.65 5.23
N THR A 336 -13.08 -11.85 4.81
CA THR A 336 -14.48 -12.26 4.71
C THR A 336 -15.13 -12.35 6.10
N GLN A 337 -16.46 -12.33 6.14
CA GLN A 337 -17.20 -12.46 7.42
C GLN A 337 -16.80 -13.75 8.19
N LYS A 338 -16.67 -14.87 7.48
CA LYS A 338 -16.28 -16.16 8.07
C LYS A 338 -14.88 -16.09 8.71
N GLU A 339 -13.93 -15.45 8.03
CA GLU A 339 -12.57 -15.28 8.53
C GLU A 339 -12.52 -14.39 9.77
N MET A 340 -13.24 -13.27 9.75
CA MET A 340 -13.26 -12.35 10.87
C MET A 340 -13.95 -12.94 12.10
N GLN A 341 -15.05 -13.70 11.92
CA GLN A 341 -15.70 -14.42 13.00
C GLN A 341 -14.78 -15.49 13.62
N ARG A 342 -14.09 -16.28 12.77
CA ARG A 342 -13.13 -17.28 13.24
C ARG A 342 -11.98 -16.64 14.02
N LEU A 343 -11.42 -15.55 13.52
CA LEU A 343 -10.35 -14.83 14.22
C LEU A 343 -10.81 -14.35 15.59
N LEU A 344 -11.98 -13.72 15.66
CA LEU A 344 -12.54 -13.22 16.93
C LEU A 344 -12.76 -14.35 17.95
N GLN A 345 -13.32 -15.49 17.52
CA GLN A 345 -13.51 -16.66 18.39
C GLN A 345 -12.16 -17.16 18.96
N LEU A 346 -11.13 -17.21 18.15
CA LEU A 346 -9.80 -17.65 18.59
C LEU A 346 -9.15 -16.64 19.54
N ILE A 347 -9.32 -15.34 19.32
CA ILE A 347 -8.87 -14.31 20.26
C ILE A 347 -9.57 -14.50 21.64
N GLN A 348 -10.88 -14.71 21.63
CA GLN A 348 -11.64 -14.96 22.88
C GLN A 348 -11.18 -16.23 23.62
N LEU A 349 -10.93 -17.32 22.89
CA LEU A 349 -10.40 -18.56 23.46
C LEU A 349 -8.99 -18.37 24.03
N PHE A 350 -8.11 -17.67 23.32
CA PHE A 350 -6.78 -17.31 23.78
C PHE A 350 -6.84 -16.54 25.12
N LEU A 351 -7.68 -15.52 25.22
CA LEU A 351 -7.84 -14.74 26.45
C LEU A 351 -8.37 -15.58 27.63
N LYS A 352 -9.33 -16.47 27.36
CA LYS A 352 -9.83 -17.39 28.39
C LYS A 352 -8.75 -18.30 28.97
N LYS A 353 -7.88 -18.84 28.09
CA LYS A 353 -6.74 -19.67 28.50
C LYS A 353 -5.70 -18.87 29.28
N ARG A 354 -5.35 -17.68 28.85
CA ARG A 354 -4.38 -16.80 29.52
C ARG A 354 -4.84 -16.44 30.95
N ARG A 355 -6.13 -16.09 31.15
CA ARG A 355 -6.71 -15.82 32.49
C ARG A 355 -6.71 -17.03 33.40
N ARG A 356 -6.81 -18.25 32.85
CA ARG A 356 -6.76 -19.51 33.67
C ARG A 356 -5.34 -19.90 34.06
N GLY A 357 -4.35 -19.56 33.26
CA GLY A 357 -2.92 -19.84 33.54
C GLY A 357 -2.26 -18.82 34.47
N GLN A 358 -2.95 -17.70 34.78
CA GLN A 358 -2.50 -16.68 35.72
C GLN A 358 -3.13 -16.85 37.13
N LYS A 359 -4.07 -17.80 37.30
CA LYS A 359 -4.61 -18.25 38.60
C LYS A 359 -3.90 -19.52 39.06
#